data_7392fb2c1c7410ae48a854c852f41e26
#
_entry.id   7392fb2c1c7410ae48a854c852f41e26
#
_cell.length_a   1.000
_cell.length_b   1.000
_cell.length_c   1.000
_cell.angle_alpha   90.00
_cell.angle_beta   90.00
_cell.angle_gamma   90.00
#
_symmetry.space_group_name_H-M   'P 1'
#
loop_
_entity.id
_entity.type
_entity.pdbx_description
1 polymer ?
#
loop_
_entity_poly.entity_id
_entity_poly.type
_entity_poly.pdbx_seq_one_letter_code
_entity_poly.pdbx_strand_id
1 'polypeptide(L)'
;MYTILVSMEKKKRDALVVVGIDFGTTYSGYGYSFRDEYKKDHSKIYCNTDWKSGDGLVTTKTPTVILFDENGKFQSFGYEAEEAYTQLLEDGEADGYSYFSRFKMKLFQGEYSKELVHPMLKVIRLIYD
;
A
#
# COMPACT_ATOMS: atom_id res chain seq x y z
N MET A 1 -16.07 0.91 0.07
CA MET A 1 -15.05 0.48 1.04
C MET A 1 -14.84 -1.02 0.84
N TYR A 2 -13.69 -1.45 0.33
CA TYR A 2 -13.38 -2.87 0.18
C TYR A 2 -12.28 -3.19 1.17
N THR A 3 -12.62 -3.97 2.19
CA THR A 3 -11.64 -4.52 3.12
C THR A 3 -11.18 -5.86 2.56
N ILE A 4 -9.91 -5.94 2.19
CA ILE A 4 -9.30 -7.20 1.80
C ILE A 4 -8.79 -7.84 3.08
N LEU A 5 -9.44 -8.91 3.53
CA LEU A 5 -8.97 -9.74 4.63
C LEU A 5 -7.94 -10.72 4.05
N VAL A 6 -6.67 -10.47 4.33
CA VAL A 6 -5.61 -11.44 4.04
C VAL A 6 -5.44 -12.34 5.26
N SER A 7 -5.94 -13.55 5.14
CA SER A 7 -5.65 -14.61 6.08
C SER A 7 -4.52 -15.46 5.49
N MET A 8 -3.37 -15.45 6.12
CA MET A 8 -2.32 -16.42 5.78
C MET A 8 -2.74 -17.80 6.31
N GLU A 9 -3.32 -18.60 5.42
CA GLU A 9 -3.88 -19.92 5.77
C GLU A 9 -2.99 -21.08 5.31
N LYS A 10 -2.73 -22.03 6.25
CA LYS A 10 -2.80 -23.46 5.95
C LYS A 10 -4.14 -24.08 6.41
N LYS A 11 -4.81 -23.52 7.37
CA LYS A 11 -6.21 -23.81 7.76
C LYS A 11 -6.76 -22.60 8.54
N LYS A 12 -7.97 -22.15 8.25
CA LYS A 12 -8.68 -21.02 8.88
C LYS A 12 -8.65 -20.97 10.41
N ARG A 13 -8.32 -22.08 11.07
CA ARG A 13 -8.30 -22.20 12.54
C ARG A 13 -6.93 -21.95 13.18
N ASP A 14 -5.85 -21.87 12.40
CA ASP A 14 -4.48 -21.84 12.91
C ASP A 14 -3.70 -20.56 12.54
N ALA A 15 -4.38 -19.55 11.98
CA ALA A 15 -3.75 -18.25 11.71
C ALA A 15 -3.21 -17.64 13.02
N LEU A 16 -1.92 -17.35 13.07
CA LEU A 16 -1.25 -16.70 14.21
C LEU A 16 -1.52 -15.19 14.21
N VAL A 17 -1.66 -14.62 13.04
CA VAL A 17 -1.88 -13.19 12.82
C VAL A 17 -3.02 -13.01 11.81
N VAL A 18 -3.86 -12.03 12.05
CA VAL A 18 -4.86 -11.56 11.09
C VAL A 18 -4.51 -10.13 10.71
N VAL A 19 -4.44 -9.85 9.41
CA VAL A 19 -4.17 -8.52 8.86
C VAL A 19 -5.38 -8.05 8.08
N GLY A 20 -5.84 -6.85 8.37
CA GLY A 20 -6.85 -6.12 7.60
C GLY A 20 -6.18 -4.99 6.81
N ILE A 21 -6.33 -4.98 5.49
CA ILE A 21 -5.81 -3.92 4.63
C ILE A 21 -6.99 -3.08 4.13
N ASP A 22 -6.94 -1.79 4.39
CA ASP A 22 -7.83 -0.80 3.79
C ASP A 22 -7.12 -0.18 2.59
N PHE A 23 -7.46 -0.67 1.39
CA PHE A 23 -6.94 -0.13 0.15
C PHE A 23 -7.94 0.88 -0.42
N GLY A 24 -7.75 2.16 -0.09
CA GLY A 24 -8.63 3.27 -0.51
C GLY A 24 -8.22 3.87 -1.86
N THR A 25 -9.09 4.70 -2.43
CA THR A 25 -8.78 5.47 -3.66
C THR A 25 -7.77 6.58 -3.38
N THR A 26 -7.86 7.20 -2.20
CA THR A 26 -7.03 8.34 -1.79
C THR A 26 -5.98 7.93 -0.78
N TYR A 27 -6.37 7.14 0.22
CA TYR A 27 -5.49 6.68 1.30
C TYR A 27 -5.62 5.18 1.50
N SER A 28 -4.50 4.55 1.85
CA SER A 28 -4.41 3.14 2.23
C SER A 28 -3.84 3.00 3.62
N GLY A 29 -4.20 1.91 4.30
CA GLY A 29 -3.68 1.60 5.62
C GLY A 29 -3.88 0.14 5.96
N TYR A 30 -3.30 -0.32 7.05
CA TYR A 30 -3.52 -1.67 7.54
C TYR A 30 -3.54 -1.72 9.06
N GLY A 31 -4.24 -2.72 9.57
CA GLY A 31 -4.20 -3.10 10.96
C GLY A 31 -4.03 -4.60 11.10
N TYR A 32 -3.45 -5.05 12.18
CA TYR A 32 -3.25 -6.46 12.45
C TYR A 32 -3.46 -6.80 13.92
N SER A 33 -3.74 -8.07 14.18
CA SER A 33 -3.88 -8.58 15.53
C SER A 33 -3.30 -9.98 15.63
N PHE A 34 -2.59 -10.25 16.72
CA PHE A 34 -2.13 -11.58 17.05
C PHE A 34 -3.26 -12.38 17.71
N ARG A 35 -3.49 -13.60 17.24
CA ARG A 35 -4.57 -14.46 17.71
C ARG A 35 -4.64 -14.60 19.24
N ASP A 36 -3.49 -14.85 19.88
CA ASP A 36 -3.45 -15.15 21.30
C ASP A 36 -3.63 -13.91 22.17
N GLU A 37 -3.28 -12.73 21.64
CA GLU A 37 -3.57 -11.45 22.28
C GLU A 37 -5.04 -11.07 22.11
N TYR A 38 -5.59 -11.22 20.91
CA TYR A 38 -6.99 -10.95 20.62
C TYR A 38 -7.96 -11.82 21.46
N LYS A 39 -7.58 -13.09 21.71
CA LYS A 39 -8.37 -13.96 22.61
C LYS A 39 -8.43 -13.46 24.06
N LYS A 40 -7.39 -12.78 24.51
CA LYS A 40 -7.32 -12.20 25.87
C LYS A 40 -7.99 -10.84 25.94
N ASP A 41 -7.83 -10.06 24.88
CA ASP A 41 -8.36 -8.70 24.77
C ASP A 41 -8.68 -8.38 23.31
N HIS A 42 -9.96 -8.32 22.97
CA HIS A 42 -10.44 -8.06 21.61
C HIS A 42 -10.12 -6.64 21.10
N SER A 43 -9.68 -5.73 21.97
CA SER A 43 -9.23 -4.39 21.60
C SER A 43 -7.78 -4.33 21.13
N LYS A 44 -7.02 -5.44 21.23
CA LYS A 44 -5.62 -5.53 20.81
C LYS A 44 -5.49 -5.59 19.29
N ILE A 45 -5.60 -4.40 18.69
CA ILE A 45 -5.40 -4.16 17.26
C ILE A 45 -4.26 -3.19 17.11
N TYR A 46 -3.28 -3.57 16.31
CA TYR A 46 -2.11 -2.77 15.97
C TYR A 46 -2.30 -2.14 14.60
N CYS A 47 -1.86 -0.90 14.44
CA CYS A 47 -1.84 -0.19 13.17
C CYS A 47 -0.41 0.31 12.92
N ASN A 48 -0.07 0.56 11.66
CA ASN A 48 1.13 1.30 11.37
C ASN A 48 0.98 2.75 11.87
N THR A 49 1.93 3.21 12.63
CA THR A 49 2.01 4.59 13.15
C THR A 49 3.27 5.30 12.68
N ASP A 50 4.02 4.71 11.74
CA ASP A 50 5.31 5.22 11.31
C ASP A 50 5.27 5.96 9.97
N TRP A 51 4.10 6.00 9.32
CA TRP A 51 3.94 6.83 8.14
C TRP A 51 3.98 8.32 8.52
N LYS A 52 4.96 9.00 7.97
CA LYS A 52 5.16 10.44 8.16
C LYS A 52 4.83 11.16 6.87
N SER A 53 3.98 12.16 6.96
CA SER A 53 3.82 13.15 5.90
C SER A 53 5.02 14.11 5.90
N GLY A 54 5.26 14.81 4.79
CA GLY A 54 6.37 15.75 4.66
C GLY A 54 6.38 16.89 5.70
N ASP A 55 5.25 17.16 6.34
CA ASP A 55 5.10 18.07 7.47
C ASP A 55 5.42 17.43 8.84
N GLY A 56 5.82 16.15 8.85
CA GLY A 56 6.19 15.42 10.07
C GLY A 56 5.02 14.86 10.88
N LEU A 57 3.78 14.98 10.39
CA LEU A 57 2.63 14.36 11.03
C LEU A 57 2.66 12.84 10.86
N VAL A 58 2.51 12.14 11.97
CA VAL A 58 2.39 10.68 12.00
C VAL A 58 0.93 10.29 11.77
N THR A 59 0.68 9.41 10.82
CA THR A 59 -0.66 8.96 10.45
C THR A 59 -0.76 7.43 10.41
N THR A 60 -1.97 6.92 10.54
CA THR A 60 -2.27 5.48 10.38
C THR A 60 -2.56 5.09 8.93
N LYS A 61 -2.60 6.07 8.03
CA LYS A 61 -2.82 5.89 6.61
C LYS A 61 -1.80 6.68 5.81
N THR A 62 -1.50 6.20 4.62
CA THR A 62 -0.61 6.85 3.65
C THR A 62 -1.37 7.05 2.33
N PRO A 63 -1.02 8.05 1.51
CA PRO A 63 -1.62 8.22 0.18
C PRO A 63 -1.54 6.93 -0.65
N THR A 64 -2.60 6.65 -1.42
CA THR A 64 -2.60 5.54 -2.38
C THR A 64 -1.89 5.97 -3.66
N VAL A 65 -0.58 6.07 -3.56
CA VAL A 65 0.34 6.55 -4.60
C VAL A 65 1.49 5.57 -4.75
N ILE A 66 1.92 5.35 -5.98
CA ILE A 66 3.07 4.47 -6.31
C ILE A 66 3.98 5.21 -7.28
N LEU A 67 5.27 5.10 -7.05
CA LEU A 67 6.33 5.57 -7.94
C LEU A 67 7.12 4.38 -8.47
N PHE A 68 7.31 4.36 -9.80
CA PHE A 68 8.20 3.45 -10.51
C PHE A 68 9.30 4.25 -11.20
N ASP A 69 10.48 3.66 -11.30
CA ASP A 69 11.59 4.23 -12.07
C ASP A 69 11.38 4.08 -13.58
N GLU A 70 12.32 4.61 -14.36
CA GLU A 70 12.38 4.56 -15.81
C GLU A 70 12.37 3.14 -16.40
N ASN A 71 12.79 2.15 -15.61
CA ASN A 71 12.78 0.73 -15.99
C ASN A 71 11.49 0.01 -15.57
N GLY A 72 10.52 0.73 -15.00
CA GLY A 72 9.27 0.18 -14.46
C GLY A 72 9.48 -0.58 -13.16
N LYS A 73 10.59 -0.35 -12.44
CA LYS A 73 10.85 -0.96 -11.14
C LYS A 73 10.22 -0.11 -10.03
N PHE A 74 9.58 -0.79 -9.07
CA PHE A 74 9.02 -0.14 -7.89
C PHE A 74 10.10 0.62 -7.11
N GLN A 75 9.82 1.87 -6.78
CA GLN A 75 10.66 2.75 -5.98
C GLN A 75 10.08 2.98 -4.59
N SER A 76 8.86 3.50 -4.50
CA SER A 76 8.24 3.87 -3.23
C SER A 76 6.71 3.90 -3.31
N PHE A 77 6.08 3.94 -2.14
CA PHE A 77 4.64 4.01 -1.96
C PHE A 77 4.26 5.08 -0.93
N GLY A 78 3.09 5.68 -1.08
CA GLY A 78 2.54 6.61 -0.09
C GLY A 78 3.28 7.95 -0.04
N TYR A 79 3.50 8.49 1.15
CA TYR A 79 4.17 9.77 1.34
C TYR A 79 5.58 9.78 0.75
N GLU A 80 6.32 8.69 0.89
CA GLU A 80 7.66 8.57 0.29
C GLU A 80 7.63 8.70 -1.24
N ALA A 81 6.56 8.21 -1.89
CA ALA A 81 6.39 8.35 -3.33
C ALA A 81 6.03 9.79 -3.73
N GLU A 82 5.23 10.47 -2.93
CA GLU A 82 4.91 11.89 -3.16
C GLU A 82 6.15 12.77 -3.01
N GLU A 83 6.92 12.58 -1.95
CA GLU A 83 8.16 13.33 -1.69
C GLU A 83 9.21 13.07 -2.77
N ALA A 84 9.48 11.80 -3.08
CA ALA A 84 10.45 11.42 -4.10
C ALA A 84 10.09 11.99 -5.49
N TYR A 85 8.82 11.92 -5.88
CA TYR A 85 8.40 12.45 -7.17
C TYR A 85 8.45 13.98 -7.21
N THR A 86 8.10 14.65 -6.11
CA THR A 86 8.22 16.10 -5.99
C THR A 86 9.68 16.53 -6.17
N GLN A 87 10.61 15.84 -5.52
CA GLN A 87 12.03 16.13 -5.64
C GLN A 87 12.52 15.92 -7.08
N LEU A 88 12.13 14.81 -7.73
CA LEU A 88 12.48 14.57 -9.14
C LEU A 88 11.97 15.67 -10.08
N LEU A 89 10.76 16.22 -9.81
CA LEU A 89 10.23 17.33 -10.59
C LEU A 89 11.03 18.61 -10.37
N GLU A 90 11.44 18.92 -9.13
CA GLU A 90 12.25 20.09 -8.78
C GLU A 90 13.64 20.01 -9.41
N ASP A 91 14.23 18.83 -9.46
CA ASP A 91 15.55 18.59 -10.03
C ASP A 91 15.53 18.47 -11.56
N GLY A 92 14.34 18.37 -12.17
CA GLY A 92 14.18 18.16 -13.61
C GLY A 92 14.53 16.74 -14.07
N GLU A 93 14.53 15.76 -13.15
CA GLU A 93 14.90 14.36 -13.38
C GLU A 93 13.70 13.40 -13.42
N ALA A 94 12.47 13.94 -13.50
CA ALA A 94 11.25 13.13 -13.50
C ALA A 94 11.00 12.34 -14.80
N ASP A 95 11.76 12.63 -15.87
CA ASP A 95 11.59 11.98 -17.16
C ASP A 95 11.83 10.46 -17.05
N GLY A 96 10.87 9.69 -17.60
CA GLY A 96 10.89 8.23 -17.55
C GLY A 96 10.28 7.63 -16.29
N TYR A 97 10.16 8.36 -15.20
CA TYR A 97 9.46 7.89 -14.00
C TYR A 97 7.95 7.83 -14.19
N SER A 98 7.32 6.88 -13.55
CA SER A 98 5.86 6.70 -13.60
C SER A 98 5.25 6.89 -12.22
N TYR A 99 4.49 7.98 -12.06
CA TYR A 99 3.78 8.32 -10.83
C TYR A 99 2.30 8.04 -10.97
N PHE A 100 1.78 7.13 -10.17
CA PHE A 100 0.37 6.73 -10.18
C PHE A 100 -0.32 7.16 -8.90
N SER A 101 -1.34 8.01 -9.05
CA SER A 101 -2.25 8.38 -7.98
C SER A 101 -3.68 7.99 -8.33
N ARG A 102 -4.52 7.73 -7.32
CA ARG A 102 -5.95 7.40 -7.48
C ARG A 102 -6.24 6.27 -8.48
N PHE A 103 -5.29 5.39 -8.70
CA PHE A 103 -5.33 4.34 -9.73
C PHE A 103 -6.33 3.21 -9.41
N LYS A 104 -6.83 3.10 -8.17
CA LYS A 104 -7.79 2.07 -7.78
C LYS A 104 -9.03 2.03 -8.68
N MET A 105 -9.58 3.19 -9.04
CA MET A 105 -10.77 3.25 -9.90
C MET A 105 -10.50 2.71 -11.29
N LYS A 106 -9.32 2.96 -11.82
CA LYS A 106 -8.90 2.46 -13.13
C LYS A 106 -8.68 0.95 -13.12
N LEU A 107 -8.12 0.38 -12.04
CA LEU A 107 -8.03 -1.08 -11.87
C LEU A 107 -9.40 -1.74 -11.94
N PHE A 108 -10.43 -1.10 -11.39
CA PHE A 108 -11.79 -1.63 -11.40
C PHE A 108 -12.46 -1.55 -12.77
N GLN A 109 -12.14 -0.54 -13.57
CA GLN A 109 -12.73 -0.33 -14.91
C GLN A 109 -12.10 -1.22 -16.00
N GLY A 110 -11.04 -1.96 -15.68
CA GLY A 110 -10.36 -2.83 -16.64
C GLY A 110 -9.62 -2.10 -17.76
N GLU A 111 -9.40 -0.80 -17.59
CA GLU A 111 -8.79 0.10 -18.59
C GLU A 111 -7.26 0.02 -18.67
N TYR A 112 -6.62 -0.85 -17.85
CA TYR A 112 -5.17 -0.99 -17.90
C TYR A 112 -4.72 -1.96 -18.99
N SER A 113 -3.80 -1.49 -19.81
CA SER A 113 -3.00 -2.37 -20.66
C SER A 113 -2.26 -3.39 -19.79
N LYS A 114 -2.01 -4.60 -20.33
CA LYS A 114 -1.24 -5.65 -19.63
C LYS A 114 0.13 -5.17 -19.13
N GLU A 115 0.68 -4.13 -19.73
CA GLU A 115 1.96 -3.51 -19.38
C GLU A 115 1.95 -2.79 -18.02
N LEU A 116 0.81 -2.19 -17.63
CA LEU A 116 0.67 -1.49 -16.34
C LEU A 116 0.21 -2.42 -15.22
N VAL A 117 -0.59 -3.42 -15.54
CA VAL A 117 -1.11 -4.39 -14.56
C VAL A 117 0.02 -5.27 -14.00
N HIS A 118 1.00 -5.64 -14.81
CA HIS A 118 2.08 -6.54 -14.41
C HIS A 118 3.00 -5.98 -13.31
N PRO A 119 3.49 -4.72 -13.39
CA PRO A 119 4.26 -4.11 -12.29
C PRO A 119 3.43 -3.94 -11.03
N MET A 120 2.17 -3.53 -11.14
CA MET A 120 1.26 -3.33 -9.99
C MET A 120 0.92 -4.65 -9.29
N LEU A 121 0.70 -5.74 -10.05
CA LEU A 121 0.52 -7.08 -9.47
C LEU A 121 1.79 -7.57 -8.77
N LYS A 122 3.00 -7.20 -9.25
CA LYS A 122 4.25 -7.48 -8.55
C LYS A 122 4.34 -6.75 -7.21
N VAL A 123 3.93 -5.48 -7.14
CA VAL A 123 3.91 -4.71 -5.89
C VAL A 123 2.90 -5.30 -4.91
N ILE A 124 1.70 -5.64 -5.37
CA ILE A 124 0.72 -6.34 -4.54
C ILE A 124 1.30 -7.67 -4.05
N ARG A 125 2.02 -8.40 -4.90
CA ARG A 125 2.65 -9.69 -4.53
C ARG A 125 3.81 -9.53 -3.56
N LEU A 126 4.62 -8.47 -3.67
CA LEU A 126 5.69 -8.16 -2.70
C LEU A 126 5.17 -7.75 -1.32
N ILE A 127 3.92 -7.28 -1.24
CA ILE A 127 3.24 -7.03 0.03
C ILE A 127 2.70 -8.34 0.64
N TYR A 128 2.57 -9.40 -0.18
CA TYR A 128 1.97 -10.70 0.18
C TYR A 128 2.98 -11.86 0.32
N ASP A 129 4.19 -11.74 -0.17
CA ASP A 129 5.31 -12.68 0.04
C ASP A 129 6.17 -12.27 1.25
#